data_4a1a76a862a2573d4a5710302c28c735
#
_entry.id   4a1a76a862a2573d4a5710302c28c735
#
_cell.length_a   1.000
_cell.length_b   1.000
_cell.length_c   1.000
_cell.angle_alpha   90.00
_cell.angle_beta   90.00
_cell.angle_gamma   90.00
#
_symmetry.space_group_name_H-M   'P 1'
#
loop_
_entity.id
_entity.type
_entity.pdbx_description
1 polymer ?
#
loop_
_entity_poly.entity_id
_entity_poly.type
_entity_poly.pdbx_seq_one_letter_code
_entity_poly.pdbx_strand_id
1 'polypeptide(L)'
;MKITMNFSISDDDTGRYRNSADLRGFYRQFGLSGLEVMPLCEDSQGLIKPDMTVGVHACCLTDWMHLDQEWLLSHYRKDLEYAKATQAEYVVFHVTQAGYAESLTYQKTHSDEEVVDTAAAFINRLLDGCDDEFYFLMENLWYPGLTFEDPAITRHLLDQIHYSKKGLMLDTGHFMNTNPDLRTPEDALVFLNRMLDAHEDLIPMIKGIHLNQSLSGSYVREFQKHLPTPA
;
A
#
# COMPACT_ATOMS: atom_id res chain seq x y z
N MET A 1 5.25 17.02 -9.54
CA MET A 1 5.44 15.69 -8.93
C MET A 1 6.09 15.91 -7.55
N LYS A 2 5.56 15.27 -6.51
CA LYS A 2 6.18 15.21 -5.18
C LYS A 2 6.89 13.88 -5.03
N ILE A 3 8.04 13.89 -4.37
CA ILE A 3 8.77 12.67 -4.01
C ILE A 3 8.84 12.65 -2.49
N THR A 4 8.39 11.56 -1.89
CA THR A 4 8.32 11.38 -0.44
C THR A 4 9.26 10.27 0.01
N MET A 5 9.60 10.29 1.29
CA MET A 5 10.29 9.20 1.95
C MET A 5 9.27 8.42 2.77
N ASN A 6 9.27 7.10 2.64
CA ASN A 6 8.52 6.24 3.56
C ASN A 6 9.12 6.31 4.95
N PHE A 7 8.29 6.45 5.97
CA PHE A 7 8.72 6.60 7.36
C PHE A 7 7.71 5.95 8.31
N SER A 8 8.16 4.94 9.04
CA SER A 8 7.34 4.31 10.07
C SER A 8 7.52 4.99 11.42
N ILE A 9 6.42 5.28 12.12
CA ILE A 9 6.50 5.63 13.54
C ILE A 9 6.75 4.33 14.31
N SER A 10 8.02 4.01 14.51
CA SER A 10 8.51 2.83 15.22
C SER A 10 9.79 3.21 15.96
N ASP A 11 10.19 2.44 16.96
CA ASP A 11 11.42 2.71 17.71
C ASP A 11 12.65 2.69 16.80
N ASP A 12 12.65 1.81 15.79
CA ASP A 12 13.75 1.67 14.84
C ASP A 12 13.94 2.90 13.95
N ASP A 13 12.85 3.47 13.44
CA ASP A 13 12.93 4.63 12.54
C ASP A 13 13.04 5.95 13.31
N THR A 14 12.25 6.12 14.36
CA THR A 14 12.29 7.34 15.19
C THR A 14 13.61 7.50 15.91
N GLY A 15 14.21 6.39 16.38
CA GLY A 15 15.49 6.38 17.08
C GLY A 15 16.69 6.84 16.24
N ARG A 16 16.54 6.94 14.90
CA ARG A 16 17.60 7.42 14.00
C ARG A 16 17.77 8.93 14.02
N TYR A 17 16.81 9.67 14.53
CA TYR A 17 16.78 11.13 14.48
C TYR A 17 16.66 11.74 15.88
N ARG A 18 17.42 12.79 16.13
CA ARG A 18 17.47 13.47 17.43
C ARG A 18 16.25 14.35 17.69
N ASN A 19 15.66 14.88 16.63
CA ASN A 19 14.49 15.77 16.68
C ASN A 19 13.92 16.03 15.27
N SER A 20 12.78 16.73 15.20
CA SER A 20 12.12 17.07 13.94
C SER A 20 12.98 17.86 12.96
N ALA A 21 13.90 18.70 13.43
CA ALA A 21 14.79 19.47 12.55
C ALA A 21 15.83 18.56 11.89
N ASP A 22 16.33 17.57 12.62
CA ASP A 22 17.26 16.56 12.13
C ASP A 22 16.62 15.71 11.02
N LEU A 23 15.44 15.16 11.27
CA LEU A 23 14.67 14.41 10.29
C LEU A 23 14.33 15.26 9.05
N ARG A 24 13.89 16.50 9.25
CA ARG A 24 13.59 17.43 8.16
C ARG A 24 14.84 17.76 7.33
N GLY A 25 15.97 17.96 7.99
CA GLY A 25 17.26 18.18 7.33
C GLY A 25 17.67 16.99 6.48
N PHE A 26 17.43 15.76 7.00
CA PHE A 26 17.73 14.53 6.27
C PHE A 26 16.96 14.43 4.96
N TYR A 27 15.63 14.45 4.99
CA TYR A 27 14.87 14.25 3.74
C TYR A 27 15.04 15.42 2.76
N ARG A 28 15.21 16.65 3.23
CA ARG A 28 15.43 17.83 2.37
C ARG A 28 16.74 17.81 1.62
N GLN A 29 17.82 17.26 2.19
CA GLN A 29 19.11 17.15 1.47
C GLN A 29 19.01 16.30 0.21
N PHE A 30 18.04 15.39 0.12
CA PHE A 30 17.75 14.59 -1.07
C PHE A 30 16.68 15.21 -1.97
N GLY A 31 16.23 16.44 -1.70
CA GLY A 31 15.20 17.10 -2.49
C GLY A 31 13.79 16.54 -2.32
N LEU A 32 13.56 15.77 -1.25
CA LEU A 32 12.24 15.16 -1.00
C LEU A 32 11.25 16.19 -0.44
N SER A 33 9.98 16.02 -0.77
CA SER A 33 8.89 16.94 -0.40
C SER A 33 8.41 16.75 1.04
N GLY A 34 8.60 15.56 1.61
CA GLY A 34 8.16 15.19 2.94
C GLY A 34 8.14 13.67 3.12
N LEU A 35 7.26 13.24 4.00
CA LEU A 35 7.14 11.86 4.42
C LEU A 35 5.82 11.25 3.95
N GLU A 36 5.86 9.97 3.61
CA GLU A 36 4.71 9.09 3.69
C GLU A 36 4.83 8.33 5.01
N VAL A 37 3.91 8.58 5.92
CA VAL A 37 4.01 8.12 7.31
C VAL A 37 3.13 6.89 7.52
N MET A 38 3.71 5.84 8.12
CA MET A 38 2.97 4.70 8.65
C MET A 38 2.89 4.84 10.18
N PRO A 39 1.74 5.19 10.77
CA PRO A 39 1.60 5.44 12.20
C PRO A 39 1.40 4.13 12.99
N LEU A 40 2.45 3.32 13.14
CA LEU A 40 2.41 2.02 13.82
C LEU A 40 2.23 2.14 15.34
N CYS A 41 2.69 3.27 15.93
CA CYS A 41 2.55 3.58 17.34
C CYS A 41 2.43 5.09 17.55
N GLU A 42 2.29 5.52 18.79
CA GLU A 42 2.27 6.93 19.15
C GLU A 42 3.66 7.56 18.97
N ASP A 43 3.74 8.73 18.31
CA ASP A 43 4.96 9.54 18.24
C ASP A 43 5.22 10.24 19.59
N SER A 44 5.69 9.46 20.57
CA SER A 44 5.95 9.93 21.94
C SER A 44 7.02 11.04 22.01
N GLN A 45 7.87 11.14 20.98
CA GLN A 45 8.92 12.16 20.87
C GLN A 45 8.46 13.43 20.16
N GLY A 46 7.29 13.39 19.53
CA GLY A 46 6.78 14.47 18.69
C GLY A 46 7.74 14.79 17.55
N LEU A 47 8.36 13.77 16.99
CA LEU A 47 9.36 13.86 15.91
C LEU A 47 8.74 14.36 14.62
N ILE A 48 7.55 13.86 14.27
CA ILE A 48 6.85 14.20 13.05
C ILE A 48 5.92 15.39 13.30
N LYS A 49 6.07 16.42 12.48
CA LYS A 49 5.16 17.57 12.50
C LYS A 49 4.15 17.46 11.37
N PRO A 50 2.93 18.00 11.51
CA PRO A 50 1.90 17.91 10.49
C PRO A 50 2.39 18.29 9.10
N ASP A 51 3.15 19.38 8.99
CA ASP A 51 3.70 19.90 7.74
C ASP A 51 4.83 19.05 7.12
N MET A 52 5.22 17.96 7.77
CA MET A 52 6.18 16.97 7.23
C MET A 52 5.46 15.81 6.54
N THR A 53 4.20 15.56 6.87
CA THR A 53 3.39 14.45 6.35
C THR A 53 2.75 14.83 5.03
N VAL A 54 3.13 14.17 3.95
CA VAL A 54 2.51 14.33 2.62
C VAL A 54 1.45 13.25 2.38
N GLY A 55 1.74 12.04 2.81
CA GLY A 55 0.83 10.90 2.73
C GLY A 55 0.85 10.07 3.99
N VAL A 56 -0.17 9.25 4.16
CA VAL A 56 -0.27 8.26 5.23
C VAL A 56 -0.38 6.88 4.59
N HIS A 57 0.48 5.98 4.99
CA HIS A 57 0.35 4.57 4.66
C HIS A 57 -0.41 3.90 5.80
N ALA A 58 -1.61 3.42 5.53
CA ALA A 58 -2.39 2.71 6.53
C ALA A 58 -1.68 1.42 6.97
N CYS A 59 -1.95 0.97 8.17
CA CYS A 59 -1.32 -0.24 8.70
C CYS A 59 -1.60 -1.45 7.80
N CYS A 60 -0.58 -2.32 7.66
CA CYS A 60 -0.68 -3.53 6.87
C CYS A 60 -1.12 -4.68 7.78
N LEU A 61 -2.40 -4.99 7.76
CA LEU A 61 -2.95 -6.14 8.48
C LEU A 61 -3.07 -7.34 7.56
N THR A 62 -2.53 -8.48 8.00
CA THR A 62 -2.74 -9.77 7.35
C THR A 62 -3.99 -10.43 7.91
N ASP A 63 -4.62 -11.33 7.12
CA ASP A 63 -5.79 -12.10 7.55
C ASP A 63 -7.04 -11.26 7.84
N TRP A 64 -7.10 -10.04 7.28
CA TRP A 64 -8.14 -9.08 7.63
C TRP A 64 -9.56 -9.51 7.27
N MET A 65 -9.75 -10.41 6.30
CA MET A 65 -11.07 -10.94 5.96
C MET A 65 -11.68 -11.78 7.09
N HIS A 66 -10.85 -12.37 7.96
CA HIS A 66 -11.25 -13.21 9.08
C HIS A 66 -11.28 -12.47 10.43
N LEU A 67 -10.79 -11.24 10.47
CA LEU A 67 -10.80 -10.42 11.68
C LEU A 67 -12.18 -9.77 11.92
N ASP A 68 -12.43 -9.39 13.17
CA ASP A 68 -13.65 -8.64 13.51
C ASP A 68 -13.71 -7.31 12.76
N GLN A 69 -14.78 -7.12 12.00
CA GLN A 69 -14.92 -5.97 11.10
C GLN A 69 -15.06 -4.64 11.82
N GLU A 70 -15.67 -4.60 13.01
CA GLU A 70 -15.78 -3.37 13.79
C GLU A 70 -14.43 -2.99 14.42
N TRP A 71 -13.68 -3.98 14.85
CA TRP A 71 -12.31 -3.77 15.31
C TRP A 71 -11.43 -3.22 14.17
N LEU A 72 -11.51 -3.83 12.97
CA LEU A 72 -10.79 -3.36 11.78
C LEU A 72 -11.14 -1.91 11.44
N LEU A 73 -12.43 -1.58 11.38
CA LEU A 73 -12.87 -0.21 11.11
C LEU A 73 -12.34 0.77 12.15
N SER A 74 -12.41 0.40 13.45
CA SER A 74 -11.88 1.25 14.51
C SER A 74 -10.36 1.44 14.40
N HIS A 75 -9.65 0.44 13.89
CA HIS A 75 -8.21 0.47 13.72
C HIS A 75 -7.82 1.39 12.55
N TYR A 76 -8.39 1.17 11.36
CA TYR A 76 -8.08 1.99 10.18
C TYR A 76 -8.60 3.44 10.29
N ARG A 77 -9.67 3.68 11.06
CA ARG A 77 -10.13 5.05 11.33
C ARG A 77 -9.07 5.91 12.02
N LYS A 78 -8.19 5.33 12.83
CA LYS A 78 -7.08 6.08 13.44
C LYS A 78 -6.09 6.59 12.39
N ASP A 79 -5.83 5.79 11.35
CA ASP A 79 -4.97 6.22 10.24
C ASP A 79 -5.63 7.37 9.45
N LEU A 80 -6.96 7.30 9.24
CA LEU A 80 -7.70 8.41 8.62
C LEU A 80 -7.72 9.67 9.50
N GLU A 81 -7.89 9.51 10.80
CA GLU A 81 -7.83 10.63 11.75
C GLU A 81 -6.43 11.28 11.76
N TYR A 82 -5.38 10.46 11.71
CA TYR A 82 -4.02 10.94 11.58
C TYR A 82 -3.82 11.70 10.27
N ALA A 83 -4.32 11.18 9.15
CA ALA A 83 -4.25 11.85 7.86
C ALA A 83 -4.98 13.21 7.88
N LYS A 84 -6.16 13.29 8.49
CA LYS A 84 -6.90 14.55 8.68
C LYS A 84 -6.14 15.53 9.56
N ALA A 85 -5.63 15.08 10.68
CA ALA A 85 -4.90 15.92 11.64
C ALA A 85 -3.60 16.51 11.04
N THR A 86 -2.96 15.76 10.14
CA THR A 86 -1.74 16.19 9.44
C THR A 86 -2.01 16.87 8.11
N GLN A 87 -3.26 16.93 7.66
CA GLN A 87 -3.66 17.43 6.34
C GLN A 87 -2.92 16.68 5.20
N ALA A 88 -2.77 15.37 5.35
CA ALA A 88 -2.14 14.53 4.34
C ALA A 88 -2.91 14.60 3.01
N GLU A 89 -2.20 14.54 1.89
CA GLU A 89 -2.79 14.61 0.56
C GLU A 89 -3.43 13.30 0.15
N TYR A 90 -2.95 12.18 0.70
CA TYR A 90 -3.45 10.85 0.40
C TYR A 90 -3.27 9.87 1.58
N VAL A 91 -4.07 8.81 1.52
CA VAL A 91 -3.94 7.61 2.36
C VAL A 91 -3.79 6.40 1.45
N VAL A 92 -2.82 5.53 1.73
CA VAL A 92 -2.58 4.27 1.01
C VAL A 92 -3.18 3.12 1.77
N PHE A 93 -3.84 2.20 1.07
CA PHE A 93 -4.47 1.01 1.63
C PHE A 93 -4.20 -0.22 0.77
N HIS A 94 -3.70 -1.29 1.36
CA HIS A 94 -3.48 -2.57 0.69
C HIS A 94 -4.78 -3.31 0.42
N VAL A 95 -5.07 -3.64 -0.83
CA VAL A 95 -6.24 -4.44 -1.23
C VAL A 95 -5.82 -5.89 -1.48
N THR A 96 -5.14 -6.48 -0.51
CA THR A 96 -4.66 -7.87 -0.54
C THR A 96 -4.40 -8.37 0.89
N GLN A 97 -3.71 -9.49 1.04
CA GLN A 97 -3.38 -10.11 2.33
C GLN A 97 -4.64 -10.56 3.11
N ALA A 98 -5.62 -11.04 2.39
CA ALA A 98 -6.92 -11.41 2.93
C ALA A 98 -6.83 -12.60 3.90
N GLY A 99 -5.96 -13.58 3.62
CA GLY A 99 -5.77 -14.78 4.43
C GLY A 99 -4.33 -14.94 4.91
N TYR A 100 -4.16 -15.36 6.18
CA TYR A 100 -2.85 -15.56 6.79
C TYR A 100 -2.01 -16.61 6.04
N ALA A 101 -2.63 -17.73 5.64
CA ALA A 101 -1.94 -18.79 4.91
C ALA A 101 -1.38 -18.31 3.56
N GLU A 102 -2.11 -17.45 2.85
CA GLU A 102 -1.66 -16.87 1.59
C GLU A 102 -0.42 -16.01 1.77
N SER A 103 -0.40 -15.19 2.81
CA SER A 103 0.73 -14.31 3.14
C SER A 103 2.01 -15.10 3.45
N LEU A 104 1.90 -16.30 4.02
CA LEU A 104 3.03 -17.12 4.40
C LEU A 104 3.47 -18.13 3.32
N THR A 105 2.52 -18.65 2.54
CA THR A 105 2.80 -19.79 1.65
C THR A 105 2.71 -19.45 0.18
N TYR A 106 2.26 -18.26 -0.18
CA TYR A 106 1.93 -17.87 -1.55
C TYR A 106 0.87 -18.77 -2.23
N GLN A 107 0.14 -19.54 -1.44
CA GLN A 107 -0.98 -20.34 -1.96
C GLN A 107 -2.20 -19.44 -2.04
N LYS A 108 -2.74 -19.27 -3.24
CA LYS A 108 -3.97 -18.51 -3.47
C LYS A 108 -5.16 -19.35 -2.96
N THR A 109 -5.74 -18.98 -1.82
CA THR A 109 -6.93 -19.61 -1.25
C THR A 109 -8.21 -18.84 -1.55
N HIS A 110 -8.08 -17.57 -1.94
CA HIS A 110 -9.16 -16.70 -2.42
C HIS A 110 -8.95 -16.34 -3.89
N SER A 111 -9.99 -15.99 -4.59
CA SER A 111 -9.90 -15.33 -5.90
C SER A 111 -9.62 -13.84 -5.73
N ASP A 112 -9.05 -13.22 -6.77
CA ASP A 112 -8.85 -11.77 -6.78
C ASP A 112 -10.20 -11.03 -6.65
N GLU A 113 -11.25 -11.54 -7.29
CA GLU A 113 -12.61 -10.97 -7.25
C GLU A 113 -13.21 -11.02 -5.83
N GLU A 114 -13.11 -12.14 -5.11
CA GLU A 114 -13.59 -12.25 -3.73
C GLU A 114 -12.91 -11.22 -2.81
N VAL A 115 -11.60 -11.04 -2.97
CA VAL A 115 -10.84 -10.10 -2.15
C VAL A 115 -11.21 -8.66 -2.47
N VAL A 116 -11.29 -8.28 -3.75
CA VAL A 116 -11.64 -6.91 -4.13
C VAL A 116 -13.09 -6.56 -3.78
N ASP A 117 -14.03 -7.49 -3.86
CA ASP A 117 -15.43 -7.30 -3.44
C ASP A 117 -15.51 -7.02 -1.93
N THR A 118 -14.82 -7.83 -1.14
CA THR A 118 -14.80 -7.66 0.32
C THR A 118 -14.09 -6.37 0.70
N ALA A 119 -12.98 -6.05 0.02
CA ALA A 119 -12.25 -4.79 0.23
C ALA A 119 -13.10 -3.58 -0.13
N ALA A 120 -13.82 -3.60 -1.26
CA ALA A 120 -14.69 -2.51 -1.67
C ALA A 120 -15.81 -2.25 -0.65
N ALA A 121 -16.44 -3.30 -0.16
CA ALA A 121 -17.47 -3.19 0.89
C ALA A 121 -16.88 -2.59 2.18
N PHE A 122 -15.70 -3.03 2.59
CA PHE A 122 -14.99 -2.51 3.77
C PHE A 122 -14.60 -1.04 3.59
N ILE A 123 -13.98 -0.69 2.46
CA ILE A 123 -13.52 0.67 2.14
C ILE A 123 -14.71 1.65 2.13
N ASN A 124 -15.85 1.27 1.53
CA ASN A 124 -17.05 2.11 1.51
C ASN A 124 -17.57 2.38 2.93
N ARG A 125 -17.52 1.38 3.84
CA ARG A 125 -17.88 1.57 5.26
C ARG A 125 -16.85 2.39 6.02
N LEU A 126 -15.57 2.23 5.71
CA LEU A 126 -14.47 2.97 6.33
C LEU A 126 -14.55 4.46 6.00
N LEU A 127 -14.87 4.78 4.75
CA LEU A 127 -14.93 6.16 4.22
C LEU A 127 -16.33 6.78 4.35
N ASP A 128 -17.31 6.07 4.90
CA ASP A 128 -18.63 6.63 5.15
C ASP A 128 -18.56 7.84 6.09
N GLY A 129 -19.12 8.96 5.66
CA GLY A 129 -19.03 10.25 6.36
C GLY A 129 -17.68 10.96 6.25
N CYS A 130 -16.74 10.47 5.44
CA CYS A 130 -15.55 11.22 5.08
C CYS A 130 -15.88 12.17 3.93
N ASP A 131 -15.62 13.47 4.16
CA ASP A 131 -15.57 14.44 3.08
C ASP A 131 -14.30 14.23 2.24
N ASP A 132 -14.26 14.77 1.02
CA ASP A 132 -13.13 14.63 0.09
C ASP A 132 -11.85 15.34 0.56
N GLU A 133 -11.33 14.97 1.74
CA GLU A 133 -10.19 15.63 2.38
C GLU A 133 -8.85 15.21 1.78
N PHE A 134 -8.72 13.92 1.41
CA PHE A 134 -7.49 13.32 0.87
C PHE A 134 -7.83 12.34 -0.27
N TYR A 135 -6.86 11.97 -1.08
CA TYR A 135 -7.00 10.82 -1.99
C TYR A 135 -6.91 9.52 -1.21
N PHE A 136 -7.83 8.59 -1.45
CA PHE A 136 -7.72 7.21 -0.95
C PHE A 136 -7.16 6.33 -2.06
N LEU A 137 -5.93 5.84 -1.88
CA LEU A 137 -5.16 5.13 -2.89
C LEU A 137 -5.10 3.65 -2.54
N MET A 138 -5.67 2.82 -3.41
CA MET A 138 -5.65 1.38 -3.29
C MET A 138 -4.34 0.85 -3.89
N GLU A 139 -3.57 0.12 -3.08
CA GLU A 139 -2.27 -0.40 -3.45
C GLU A 139 -2.32 -1.88 -3.78
N ASN A 140 -1.57 -2.27 -4.81
CA ASN A 140 -1.39 -3.66 -5.21
C ASN A 140 -0.31 -4.37 -4.39
N LEU A 141 -0.52 -5.67 -4.19
CA LEU A 141 0.51 -6.62 -3.76
C LEU A 141 0.54 -7.80 -4.74
N TRP A 142 1.22 -8.89 -4.35
CA TRP A 142 1.34 -10.13 -5.15
C TRP A 142 0.44 -11.27 -4.63
N TYR A 143 -0.35 -11.03 -3.60
CA TYR A 143 -1.38 -11.93 -3.07
C TYR A 143 -2.71 -11.71 -3.78
N PRO A 144 -3.71 -12.60 -3.63
CA PRO A 144 -5.04 -12.37 -4.18
C PRO A 144 -5.62 -10.99 -3.80
N GLY A 145 -6.29 -10.38 -4.74
CA GLY A 145 -6.88 -9.05 -4.63
C GLY A 145 -6.42 -8.13 -5.76
N LEU A 146 -6.02 -6.91 -5.43
CA LEU A 146 -5.48 -5.97 -6.40
C LEU A 146 -4.01 -6.31 -6.70
N THR A 147 -3.77 -6.98 -7.83
CA THR A 147 -2.42 -7.39 -8.28
C THR A 147 -1.91 -6.64 -9.51
N PHE A 148 -2.78 -5.94 -10.23
CA PHE A 148 -2.54 -5.39 -11.57
C PHE A 148 -2.21 -6.44 -12.64
N GLU A 149 -2.47 -7.74 -12.40
CA GLU A 149 -2.33 -8.75 -13.44
C GLU A 149 -3.52 -8.70 -14.42
N ASP A 150 -4.73 -8.41 -13.92
CA ASP A 150 -5.95 -8.31 -14.71
C ASP A 150 -6.59 -6.91 -14.61
N PRO A 151 -6.66 -6.16 -15.73
CA PRO A 151 -7.31 -4.85 -15.75
C PRO A 151 -8.83 -4.90 -15.46
N ALA A 152 -9.49 -6.05 -15.68
CA ALA A 152 -10.90 -6.18 -15.37
C ALA A 152 -11.13 -6.17 -13.84
N ILE A 153 -10.28 -6.83 -13.06
CA ILE A 153 -10.32 -6.81 -11.59
C ILE A 153 -10.01 -5.39 -11.07
N THR A 154 -9.01 -4.73 -11.64
CA THR A 154 -8.67 -3.34 -11.27
C THR A 154 -9.87 -2.40 -11.50
N ARG A 155 -10.54 -2.52 -12.64
CA ARG A 155 -11.74 -1.74 -12.98
C ARG A 155 -12.89 -2.07 -12.06
N HIS A 156 -13.14 -3.36 -11.83
CA HIS A 156 -14.20 -3.85 -10.94
C HIS A 156 -14.07 -3.27 -9.53
N LEU A 157 -12.86 -3.24 -8.96
CA LEU A 157 -12.60 -2.59 -7.68
C LEU A 157 -12.96 -1.10 -7.72
N LEU A 158 -12.45 -0.37 -8.73
CA LEU A 158 -12.69 1.07 -8.85
C LEU A 158 -14.17 1.40 -8.98
N ASP A 159 -14.93 0.62 -9.73
CA ASP A 159 -16.35 0.85 -9.96
C ASP A 159 -17.19 0.68 -8.69
N GLN A 160 -16.75 -0.15 -7.75
CA GLN A 160 -17.44 -0.40 -6.50
C GLN A 160 -17.17 0.64 -5.40
N ILE A 161 -16.08 1.40 -5.49
CA ILE A 161 -15.74 2.41 -4.48
C ILE A 161 -16.54 3.68 -4.73
N HIS A 162 -17.27 4.15 -3.72
CA HIS A 162 -18.15 5.32 -3.83
C HIS A 162 -17.44 6.64 -3.54
N TYR A 163 -16.27 6.60 -2.88
CA TYR A 163 -15.50 7.79 -2.52
C TYR A 163 -14.98 8.51 -3.78
N SER A 164 -15.18 9.83 -3.88
CA SER A 164 -14.93 10.59 -5.10
C SER A 164 -13.42 10.76 -5.38
N LYS A 165 -12.62 10.99 -4.34
CA LYS A 165 -11.16 11.10 -4.42
C LYS A 165 -10.46 9.75 -4.27
N LYS A 166 -10.90 8.75 -5.01
CA LYS A 166 -10.24 7.45 -5.09
C LYS A 166 -9.17 7.42 -6.17
N GLY A 167 -8.20 6.54 -6.00
CA GLY A 167 -7.15 6.29 -6.98
C GLY A 167 -6.39 5.00 -6.69
N LEU A 168 -5.33 4.79 -7.44
CA LEU A 168 -4.46 3.64 -7.34
C LEU A 168 -3.05 4.09 -6.91
N MET A 169 -2.43 3.30 -6.05
CA MET A 169 -1.01 3.33 -5.78
C MET A 169 -0.38 2.13 -6.48
N LEU A 170 0.53 2.38 -7.41
CA LEU A 170 1.29 1.33 -8.07
C LEU A 170 2.59 1.08 -7.31
N ASP A 171 2.69 -0.03 -6.59
CA ASP A 171 3.97 -0.52 -6.10
C ASP A 171 4.60 -1.44 -7.15
N THR A 172 5.74 -0.99 -7.70
CA THR A 172 6.44 -1.70 -8.77
C THR A 172 7.11 -2.97 -8.28
N GLY A 173 7.58 -3.01 -7.04
CA GLY A 173 8.18 -4.19 -6.42
C GLY A 173 7.13 -5.27 -6.15
N HIS A 174 5.99 -4.87 -5.62
CA HIS A 174 4.86 -5.77 -5.41
C HIS A 174 4.37 -6.38 -6.73
N PHE A 175 4.22 -5.56 -7.78
CA PHE A 175 3.82 -6.06 -9.09
C PHE A 175 4.85 -7.05 -9.65
N MET A 176 6.14 -6.75 -9.56
CA MET A 176 7.18 -7.68 -10.02
C MET A 176 7.15 -9.02 -9.27
N ASN A 177 6.71 -9.06 -8.00
CA ASN A 177 6.59 -10.29 -7.23
C ASN A 177 5.45 -11.21 -7.71
N THR A 178 4.50 -10.73 -8.52
CA THR A 178 3.50 -11.60 -9.15
C THR A 178 4.12 -12.54 -10.20
N ASN A 179 5.30 -12.16 -10.74
CA ASN A 179 5.99 -12.94 -11.76
C ASN A 179 7.35 -13.48 -11.28
N PRO A 180 7.40 -14.74 -10.77
CA PRO A 180 8.63 -15.35 -10.30
C PRO A 180 9.62 -15.75 -11.40
N ASP A 181 9.29 -15.52 -12.68
CA ASP A 181 10.16 -15.83 -13.82
C ASP A 181 11.06 -14.67 -14.26
N LEU A 182 10.90 -13.48 -13.67
CA LEU A 182 11.76 -12.33 -13.94
C LEU A 182 13.20 -12.62 -13.51
N ARG A 183 14.17 -12.33 -14.40
CA ARG A 183 15.59 -12.63 -14.18
C ARG A 183 16.49 -11.42 -14.38
N THR A 184 16.07 -10.47 -15.18
CA THR A 184 16.84 -9.30 -15.56
C THR A 184 16.02 -8.01 -15.38
N PRO A 185 16.67 -6.84 -15.25
CA PRO A 185 15.96 -5.56 -15.28
C PRO A 185 15.15 -5.35 -16.56
N GLU A 186 15.63 -5.89 -17.69
CA GLU A 186 14.95 -5.82 -18.98
C GLU A 186 13.64 -6.62 -18.95
N ASP A 187 13.65 -7.83 -18.36
CA ASP A 187 12.42 -8.63 -18.17
C ASP A 187 11.40 -7.85 -17.35
N ALA A 188 11.85 -7.20 -16.26
CA ALA A 188 11.01 -6.41 -15.39
C ALA A 188 10.39 -5.21 -16.13
N LEU A 189 11.17 -4.49 -16.94
CA LEU A 189 10.67 -3.37 -17.74
C LEU A 189 9.63 -3.84 -18.79
N VAL A 190 9.88 -4.95 -19.46
CA VAL A 190 8.91 -5.53 -20.41
C VAL A 190 7.63 -5.92 -19.70
N PHE A 191 7.72 -6.50 -18.50
CA PHE A 191 6.58 -6.93 -17.71
C PHE A 191 5.75 -5.72 -17.23
N LEU A 192 6.40 -4.68 -16.71
CA LEU A 192 5.75 -3.42 -16.30
C LEU A 192 5.06 -2.72 -17.47
N ASN A 193 5.74 -2.60 -18.63
CA ASN A 193 5.16 -1.97 -19.81
C ASN A 193 3.91 -2.73 -20.30
N ARG A 194 3.96 -4.07 -20.30
CA ARG A 194 2.78 -4.88 -20.69
C ARG A 194 1.60 -4.62 -19.74
N MET A 195 1.82 -4.48 -18.45
CA MET A 195 0.79 -4.12 -17.49
C MET A 195 0.22 -2.73 -17.81
N LEU A 196 1.08 -1.74 -18.03
CA LEU A 196 0.64 -0.37 -18.36
C LEU A 196 -0.16 -0.34 -19.65
N ASP A 197 0.27 -1.07 -20.69
CA ASP A 197 -0.47 -1.17 -21.95
C ASP A 197 -1.87 -1.79 -21.74
N ALA A 198 -1.97 -2.84 -20.89
CA ALA A 198 -3.24 -3.48 -20.59
C ALA A 198 -4.19 -2.59 -19.76
N HIS A 199 -3.63 -1.65 -18.98
CA HIS A 199 -4.37 -0.71 -18.13
C HIS A 199 -4.44 0.71 -18.71
N GLU A 200 -4.24 0.90 -20.02
CA GLU A 200 -4.11 2.22 -20.68
C GLU A 200 -5.18 3.23 -20.21
N ASP A 201 -6.44 2.81 -20.17
CA ASP A 201 -7.56 3.64 -19.78
C ASP A 201 -7.67 3.87 -18.24
N LEU A 202 -6.98 3.08 -17.44
CA LEU A 202 -6.89 3.19 -15.97
C LEU A 202 -5.65 3.96 -15.49
N ILE A 203 -4.67 4.23 -16.38
CA ILE A 203 -3.48 5.01 -16.03
C ILE A 203 -3.83 6.34 -15.34
N PRO A 204 -4.86 7.10 -15.77
CA PRO A 204 -5.25 8.32 -15.08
C PRO A 204 -5.68 8.13 -13.63
N MET A 205 -6.03 6.91 -13.22
CA MET A 205 -6.37 6.57 -11.84
C MET A 205 -5.14 6.28 -10.98
N ILE A 206 -3.97 6.01 -11.55
CA ILE A 206 -2.72 5.88 -10.80
C ILE A 206 -2.29 7.28 -10.34
N LYS A 207 -2.39 7.53 -9.04
CA LYS A 207 -2.08 8.83 -8.42
C LYS A 207 -0.74 8.84 -7.71
N GLY A 208 -0.21 7.67 -7.37
CA GLY A 208 1.07 7.49 -6.72
C GLY A 208 1.80 6.25 -7.22
N ILE A 209 3.11 6.26 -7.02
CA ILE A 209 3.97 5.12 -7.34
C ILE A 209 4.91 4.90 -6.16
N HIS A 210 4.89 3.70 -5.60
CA HIS A 210 5.95 3.18 -4.75
C HIS A 210 7.01 2.56 -5.67
N LEU A 211 8.11 3.29 -5.84
CA LEU A 211 9.20 2.84 -6.70
C LEU A 211 10.14 1.97 -5.89
N ASN A 212 9.86 0.69 -5.86
CA ASN A 212 10.67 -0.31 -5.16
C ASN A 212 11.44 -1.18 -6.15
N GLN A 213 12.67 -1.55 -5.75
CA GLN A 213 13.39 -2.66 -6.35
C GLN A 213 13.08 -3.92 -5.52
N SER A 214 12.55 -4.94 -6.18
CA SER A 214 12.29 -6.23 -5.55
C SER A 214 13.23 -7.29 -6.11
N LEU A 215 13.69 -8.20 -5.25
CA LEU A 215 14.40 -9.40 -5.63
C LEU A 215 13.40 -10.47 -6.11
N SER A 216 12.70 -10.16 -7.19
CA SER A 216 11.67 -11.02 -7.79
C SER A 216 12.28 -12.26 -8.48
N GLY A 217 11.43 -13.09 -9.05
CA GLY A 217 11.87 -14.24 -9.86
C GLY A 217 12.53 -15.33 -9.04
N SER A 218 13.79 -15.65 -9.34
CA SER A 218 14.50 -16.75 -8.71
C SER A 218 14.63 -16.63 -7.19
N TYR A 219 14.73 -15.40 -6.67
CA TYR A 219 14.76 -15.15 -5.23
C TYR A 219 13.43 -15.52 -4.57
N VAL A 220 12.31 -15.08 -5.12
CA VAL A 220 10.97 -15.40 -4.60
C VAL A 220 10.74 -16.91 -4.60
N ARG A 221 11.12 -17.60 -5.69
CA ARG A 221 11.04 -19.08 -5.78
C ARG A 221 11.87 -19.77 -4.72
N GLU A 222 13.08 -19.29 -4.47
CA GLU A 222 13.95 -19.90 -3.46
C GLU A 222 13.40 -19.65 -2.05
N PHE A 223 12.92 -18.45 -1.79
CA PHE A 223 12.31 -18.11 -0.51
C PHE A 223 11.08 -18.97 -0.22
N GLN A 224 10.20 -19.20 -1.19
CA GLN A 224 9.01 -20.04 -1.05
C GLN A 224 9.33 -21.47 -0.58
N LYS A 225 10.50 -22.03 -0.94
CA LYS A 225 10.92 -23.38 -0.50
C LYS A 225 11.24 -23.45 0.99
N HIS A 226 11.53 -22.34 1.62
CA HIS A 226 11.90 -22.25 3.03
C HIS A 226 10.77 -21.80 3.95
N LEU A 227 9.59 -21.51 3.38
CA LEU A 227 8.42 -21.15 4.18
C LEU A 227 7.90 -22.37 4.96
N PRO A 228 7.44 -22.18 6.21
CA PRO A 228 6.85 -23.27 6.96
C PRO A 228 5.60 -23.78 6.25
N THR A 229 5.47 -25.10 6.18
CA THR A 229 4.23 -25.71 5.69
C THR A 229 3.13 -25.43 6.72
N PRO A 230 1.96 -24.93 6.31
CA PRO A 230 0.84 -24.78 7.25
C PRO A 230 0.52 -26.11 7.92
N ALA A 231 0.28 -26.08 9.23
CA ALA A 231 -0.08 -27.27 10.01
C ALA A 231 -1.51 -27.73 9.70
#